data_260f0fd1a6177047f1160a513f236b6d
#
_entry.id   260f0fd1a6177047f1160a513f236b6d
#
_cell.length_a   1.000
_cell.length_b   1.000
_cell.length_c   1.000
_cell.angle_alpha   90.00
_cell.angle_beta   90.00
_cell.angle_gamma   90.00
#
_symmetry.space_group_name_H-M   'P 1'
#
loop_
_entity.id
_entity.type
_entity.pdbx_description
1 polymer ?
#
loop_
_entity_poly.entity_id
_entity_poly.type
_entity_poly.pdbx_seq_one_letter_code
_entity_poly.pdbx_strand_id
1 'polypeptide(L)'
;GARYFRLGKQADFYSSDRPIEMLQEIRASCPHLEMLQIDNVNPNSVVKEGGEEITKAIVEYCTPGNIAAFGVESFDPVVVKANLLNTTPVMAMKAIRIINKYGAQRGENGLPKFLPGINIIFGLLQENKESHRRNMEAFDQIMREGLLLRRINIRQVAVLPHTFLEEHGGTKYLSKNKKYYWKWRDEIRQKVDNPMLERILPKGTIIQDVWTE
;
A
#
# COMPACT_ATOMS: atom_id res chain seq x y z
N GLY A 1 17.09 -17.50 12.00
CA GLY A 1 17.02 -17.33 10.54
C GLY A 1 15.56 -17.42 10.10
N ALA A 2 14.96 -16.31 9.63
CA ALA A 2 13.61 -16.29 9.11
C ALA A 2 13.48 -17.27 7.93
N ARG A 3 12.65 -18.28 8.06
CA ARG A 3 12.31 -19.17 6.94
C ARG A 3 11.21 -18.50 6.13
N TYR A 4 11.57 -18.00 4.95
CA TYR A 4 10.60 -17.57 3.95
C TYR A 4 9.93 -18.80 3.34
N PHE A 5 8.65 -18.98 3.56
CA PHE A 5 7.85 -19.93 2.79
C PHE A 5 7.51 -19.31 1.44
N ARG A 6 8.18 -19.74 0.37
CA ARG A 6 7.82 -19.45 -0.99
C ARG A 6 6.72 -20.43 -1.38
N LEU A 7 5.45 -20.01 -1.35
CA LEU A 7 4.37 -20.79 -1.91
C LEU A 7 4.60 -20.96 -3.42
N GLY A 8 4.66 -22.21 -3.85
CA GLY A 8 4.94 -22.60 -5.23
C GLY A 8 3.95 -22.02 -6.23
N LYS A 9 4.34 -22.06 -7.51
CA LYS A 9 3.59 -21.57 -8.67
C LYS A 9 2.15 -22.07 -8.68
N GLN A 10 1.20 -21.14 -8.92
CA GLN A 10 -0.14 -21.38 -9.41
C GLN A 10 -0.97 -22.45 -8.67
N ALA A 11 -1.37 -22.15 -7.44
CA ALA A 11 -2.64 -22.62 -6.95
C ALA A 11 -3.69 -21.56 -7.34
N ASP A 12 -4.84 -21.98 -7.81
CA ASP A 12 -5.99 -21.11 -8.06
C ASP A 12 -6.46 -20.51 -6.72
N PHE A 13 -5.85 -19.40 -6.32
CA PHE A 13 -6.16 -18.64 -5.08
C PHE A 13 -7.45 -17.83 -5.23
N TYR A 14 -8.46 -18.37 -5.88
CA TYR A 14 -9.73 -17.69 -6.06
C TYR A 14 -10.79 -18.04 -5.00
N SER A 15 -10.49 -18.92 -4.03
CA SER A 15 -11.37 -19.08 -2.86
C SER A 15 -10.81 -18.24 -1.71
N SER A 16 -11.68 -17.44 -1.09
CA SER A 16 -11.40 -16.68 0.13
C SER A 16 -11.01 -17.57 1.32
N ASP A 17 -11.38 -18.82 1.28
CA ASP A 17 -11.25 -19.76 2.39
C ASP A 17 -9.80 -20.12 2.69
N ARG A 18 -8.98 -20.41 1.67
CA ARG A 18 -7.58 -20.83 1.87
C ARG A 18 -6.68 -19.80 2.60
N PRO A 19 -6.69 -18.49 2.26
CA PRO A 19 -5.94 -17.50 3.03
C PRO A 19 -6.44 -17.38 4.47
N ILE A 20 -7.74 -17.52 4.70
CA ILE A 20 -8.33 -17.47 6.04
C ILE A 20 -7.91 -18.70 6.85
N GLU A 21 -8.09 -19.91 6.30
CA GLU A 21 -7.64 -21.16 6.91
C GLU A 21 -6.14 -21.14 7.24
N MET A 22 -5.31 -20.65 6.31
CA MET A 22 -3.86 -20.53 6.53
C MET A 22 -3.53 -19.65 7.75
N LEU A 23 -4.19 -18.48 7.90
CA LEU A 23 -3.95 -17.59 9.05
C LEU A 23 -4.41 -18.25 10.36
N GLN A 24 -5.56 -18.97 10.35
CA GLN A 24 -6.07 -19.72 11.48
C GLN A 24 -5.11 -20.84 11.89
N GLU A 25 -4.66 -21.64 10.94
CA GLU A 25 -3.72 -22.74 11.17
C GLU A 25 -2.37 -22.24 11.72
N ILE A 26 -1.85 -21.11 11.21
CA ILE A 26 -0.62 -20.51 11.73
C ILE A 26 -0.80 -20.16 13.22
N ARG A 27 -1.90 -19.51 13.58
CA ARG A 27 -2.15 -19.14 14.98
C ARG A 27 -2.40 -20.36 15.88
N ALA A 28 -3.11 -21.37 15.37
CA ALA A 28 -3.35 -22.62 16.11
C ALA A 28 -2.06 -23.41 16.34
N SER A 29 -1.21 -23.50 15.31
CA SER A 29 0.05 -24.24 15.36
C SER A 29 1.19 -23.52 16.11
N CYS A 30 1.11 -22.18 16.15
CA CYS A 30 2.13 -21.33 16.77
C CYS A 30 1.48 -20.33 17.75
N PRO A 31 0.90 -20.78 18.90
CA PRO A 31 0.16 -19.93 19.81
C PRO A 31 1.00 -18.82 20.46
N HIS A 32 2.33 -19.02 20.55
CA HIS A 32 3.28 -18.03 21.09
C HIS A 32 3.93 -17.15 20.01
N LEU A 33 3.41 -17.15 18.80
CA LEU A 33 3.94 -16.30 17.72
C LEU A 33 3.66 -14.83 18.04
N GLU A 34 4.69 -14.07 18.35
CA GLU A 34 4.60 -12.65 18.72
C GLU A 34 4.22 -11.76 17.53
N MET A 35 4.75 -12.07 16.35
CA MET A 35 4.53 -11.25 15.16
C MET A 35 4.07 -12.09 13.96
N LEU A 36 2.88 -11.76 13.43
CA LEU A 36 2.35 -12.26 12.17
C LEU A 36 1.91 -11.08 11.32
N GLN A 37 2.55 -10.87 10.19
CA GLN A 37 2.26 -9.74 9.30
C GLN A 37 2.16 -10.17 7.84
N ILE A 38 1.39 -9.41 7.06
CA ILE A 38 1.30 -9.49 5.61
C ILE A 38 2.15 -8.36 5.04
N ASP A 39 2.98 -8.63 4.03
CA ASP A 39 3.83 -7.59 3.43
C ASP A 39 3.12 -6.88 2.28
N ASN A 40 2.86 -7.58 1.17
CA ASN A 40 2.30 -6.98 -0.04
C ASN A 40 0.86 -7.42 -0.26
N VAL A 41 0.01 -6.45 -0.61
CA VAL A 41 -1.40 -6.69 -0.93
C VAL A 41 -1.72 -6.11 -2.30
N ASN A 42 -2.35 -6.91 -3.16
CA ASN A 42 -2.84 -6.43 -4.44
C ASN A 42 -4.20 -5.75 -4.25
N PRO A 43 -4.35 -4.44 -4.55
CA PRO A 43 -5.62 -3.74 -4.44
C PRO A 43 -6.78 -4.42 -5.18
N ASN A 44 -6.48 -5.06 -6.32
CA ASN A 44 -7.49 -5.79 -7.09
C ASN A 44 -8.06 -6.98 -6.32
N SER A 45 -7.25 -7.66 -5.52
CA SER A 45 -7.70 -8.77 -4.67
C SER A 45 -8.60 -8.30 -3.53
N VAL A 46 -8.32 -7.12 -2.98
CA VAL A 46 -9.15 -6.52 -1.91
C VAL A 46 -10.55 -6.16 -2.40
N VAL A 47 -10.70 -5.72 -3.66
CA VAL A 47 -11.99 -5.27 -4.21
C VAL A 47 -12.80 -6.38 -4.87
N LYS A 48 -12.21 -7.56 -5.07
CA LYS A 48 -12.91 -8.74 -5.60
C LYS A 48 -13.80 -9.40 -4.54
N GLU A 49 -14.65 -10.29 -4.99
CA GLU A 49 -15.42 -11.20 -4.12
C GLU A 49 -14.49 -11.94 -3.15
N GLY A 50 -14.86 -12.04 -1.90
CA GLY A 50 -14.03 -12.63 -0.84
C GLY A 50 -12.92 -11.71 -0.30
N GLY A 51 -12.66 -10.55 -0.91
CA GLY A 51 -11.59 -9.65 -0.48
C GLY A 51 -11.85 -8.96 0.86
N GLU A 52 -13.13 -8.67 1.18
CA GLU A 52 -13.49 -8.13 2.49
C GLU A 52 -13.34 -9.18 3.60
N GLU A 53 -13.67 -10.44 3.32
CA GLU A 53 -13.54 -11.57 4.27
C GLU A 53 -12.05 -11.81 4.58
N ILE A 54 -11.20 -11.85 3.58
CA ILE A 54 -9.74 -11.94 3.77
C ILE A 54 -9.23 -10.74 4.58
N THR A 55 -9.70 -9.53 4.29
CA THR A 55 -9.32 -8.32 5.04
C THR A 55 -9.70 -8.43 6.51
N LYS A 56 -10.89 -8.94 6.83
CA LYS A 56 -11.33 -9.19 8.22
C LYS A 56 -10.44 -10.23 8.92
N ALA A 57 -10.10 -11.31 8.21
CA ALA A 57 -9.22 -12.35 8.76
C ALA A 57 -7.81 -11.80 9.06
N ILE A 58 -7.25 -10.96 8.18
CA ILE A 58 -5.97 -10.28 8.43
C ILE A 58 -6.07 -9.41 9.70
N VAL A 59 -7.14 -8.64 9.83
CA VAL A 59 -7.39 -7.78 11.02
C VAL A 59 -7.54 -8.60 12.29
N GLU A 60 -8.08 -9.81 12.21
CA GLU A 60 -8.30 -10.71 13.34
C GLU A 60 -7.02 -11.46 13.76
N TYR A 61 -6.32 -12.07 12.82
CA TYR A 61 -5.22 -12.99 13.09
C TYR A 61 -3.83 -12.36 13.05
N CYS A 62 -3.63 -11.25 12.31
CA CYS A 62 -2.34 -10.59 12.22
C CYS A 62 -2.10 -9.62 13.39
N THR A 63 -0.82 -9.40 13.68
CA THR A 63 -0.39 -8.46 14.73
C THR A 63 -0.74 -7.02 14.33
N PRO A 64 -1.33 -6.20 15.22
CA PRO A 64 -1.64 -4.80 14.96
C PRO A 64 -0.41 -3.98 14.52
N GLY A 65 -0.64 -3.00 13.64
CA GLY A 65 0.43 -2.24 12.98
C GLY A 65 0.79 -2.78 11.60
N ASN A 66 0.06 -3.78 11.14
CA ASN A 66 0.26 -4.41 9.83
C ASN A 66 -0.04 -3.44 8.68
N ILE A 67 0.68 -3.59 7.56
CA ILE A 67 0.63 -2.68 6.42
C ILE A 67 0.24 -3.44 5.15
N ALA A 68 -0.85 -3.03 4.51
CA ALA A 68 -1.17 -3.45 3.15
C ALA A 68 -0.34 -2.62 2.15
N ALA A 69 0.83 -3.07 1.77
CA ALA A 69 1.63 -2.36 0.79
C ALA A 69 1.03 -2.49 -0.62
N PHE A 70 0.48 -1.38 -1.13
CA PHE A 70 -0.21 -1.28 -2.41
C PHE A 70 0.71 -0.77 -3.52
N GLY A 71 0.80 -1.52 -4.61
CA GLY A 71 1.36 -1.04 -5.88
C GLY A 71 0.35 -0.18 -6.63
N VAL A 72 0.16 1.07 -6.21
CA VAL A 72 -0.69 2.04 -6.92
C VAL A 72 0.09 2.73 -8.02
N GLU A 73 1.32 3.10 -7.73
CA GLU A 73 2.33 3.74 -8.57
C GLU A 73 1.92 5.14 -9.08
N SER A 74 0.68 5.34 -9.51
CA SER A 74 0.12 6.63 -9.94
C SER A 74 -1.40 6.64 -9.83
N PHE A 75 -1.97 7.80 -9.46
CA PHE A 75 -3.42 8.08 -9.56
C PHE A 75 -3.80 8.77 -10.88
N ASP A 76 -2.87 8.91 -11.83
CA ASP A 76 -3.20 9.43 -13.16
C ASP A 76 -3.58 8.27 -14.11
N PRO A 77 -4.85 8.20 -14.59
CA PRO A 77 -5.29 7.16 -15.51
C PRO A 77 -4.48 7.08 -16.81
N VAL A 78 -3.91 8.21 -17.27
CA VAL A 78 -3.07 8.25 -18.48
C VAL A 78 -1.76 7.52 -18.21
N VAL A 79 -1.13 7.77 -17.07
CA VAL A 79 0.09 7.09 -16.64
C VAL A 79 -0.18 5.61 -16.39
N VAL A 80 -1.26 5.29 -15.69
CA VAL A 80 -1.68 3.89 -15.43
C VAL A 80 -1.82 3.10 -16.73
N LYS A 81 -2.54 3.65 -17.71
CA LYS A 81 -2.73 3.01 -19.01
C LYS A 81 -1.42 2.88 -19.80
N ALA A 82 -0.62 3.94 -19.84
CA ALA A 82 0.64 3.97 -20.61
C ALA A 82 1.69 2.99 -20.11
N ASN A 83 1.67 2.66 -18.80
CA ASN A 83 2.62 1.75 -18.17
C ASN A 83 2.03 0.36 -17.87
N LEU A 84 0.83 0.06 -18.34
CA LEU A 84 0.13 -1.21 -18.10
C LEU A 84 0.05 -1.58 -16.62
N LEU A 85 -0.17 -0.57 -15.76
CA LEU A 85 -0.26 -0.79 -14.31
C LEU A 85 -1.55 -1.54 -13.97
N ASN A 86 -1.44 -2.48 -13.05
CA ASN A 86 -2.55 -3.36 -12.68
C ASN A 86 -3.64 -2.68 -11.85
N THR A 87 -3.31 -1.57 -11.18
CA THR A 87 -4.22 -0.88 -10.27
C THR A 87 -4.70 0.43 -10.86
N THR A 88 -6.01 0.55 -11.07
CA THR A 88 -6.61 1.84 -11.48
C THR A 88 -6.85 2.74 -10.24
N PRO A 89 -6.92 4.07 -10.42
CA PRO A 89 -7.22 4.99 -9.31
C PRO A 89 -8.52 4.64 -8.56
N VAL A 90 -9.55 4.23 -9.30
CA VAL A 90 -10.85 3.84 -8.71
C VAL A 90 -10.71 2.59 -7.84
N MET A 91 -9.98 1.59 -8.33
CA MET A 91 -9.72 0.35 -7.57
C MET A 91 -8.85 0.62 -6.34
N ALA A 92 -7.82 1.46 -6.47
CA ALA A 92 -7.00 1.87 -5.34
C ALA A 92 -7.84 2.53 -4.23
N MET A 93 -8.69 3.51 -4.59
CA MET A 93 -9.56 4.19 -3.64
C MET A 93 -10.57 3.25 -2.98
N LYS A 94 -11.15 2.30 -3.74
CA LYS A 94 -12.06 1.30 -3.19
C LYS A 94 -11.34 0.38 -2.19
N ALA A 95 -10.14 -0.11 -2.54
CA ALA A 95 -9.34 -0.96 -1.65
C ALA A 95 -8.93 -0.21 -0.36
N ILE A 96 -8.52 1.07 -0.47
CA ILE A 96 -8.20 1.90 0.69
C ILE A 96 -9.40 2.00 1.64
N ARG A 97 -10.61 2.24 1.12
CA ARG A 97 -11.83 2.30 1.95
C ARG A 97 -12.13 0.98 2.63
N ILE A 98 -12.02 -0.15 1.92
CA ILE A 98 -12.26 -1.48 2.48
C ILE A 98 -11.28 -1.75 3.64
N ILE A 99 -9.97 -1.53 3.43
CA ILE A 99 -8.99 -1.75 4.49
C ILE A 99 -9.21 -0.83 5.67
N ASN A 100 -9.52 0.45 5.46
CA ASN A 100 -9.85 1.38 6.55
C ASN A 100 -11.10 0.97 7.33
N LYS A 101 -12.13 0.48 6.65
CA LYS A 101 -13.39 0.04 7.28
C LYS A 101 -13.15 -0.99 8.39
N TYR A 102 -12.22 -1.89 8.18
CA TYR A 102 -11.94 -2.99 9.12
C TYR A 102 -10.67 -2.77 9.94
N GLY A 103 -9.63 -2.21 9.34
CA GLY A 103 -8.28 -2.17 9.89
C GLY A 103 -7.89 -0.87 10.60
N ALA A 104 -8.69 0.21 10.50
CA ALA A 104 -8.37 1.49 11.15
C ALA A 104 -8.54 1.45 12.67
N GLN A 105 -9.29 0.47 13.21
CA GLN A 105 -9.42 0.28 14.66
C GLN A 105 -8.07 -0.05 15.29
N ARG A 106 -7.84 0.44 16.50
CA ARG A 106 -6.60 0.17 17.24
C ARG A 106 -6.61 -1.23 17.84
N GLY A 107 -5.45 -1.86 17.81
CA GLY A 107 -5.19 -3.10 18.53
C GLY A 107 -4.63 -2.83 19.93
N GLU A 108 -4.29 -3.91 20.60
CA GLU A 108 -3.80 -3.95 21.97
C GLU A 108 -2.49 -3.20 22.17
N ASN A 109 -1.63 -3.14 21.13
CA ASN A 109 -0.37 -2.40 21.16
C ASN A 109 -0.53 -0.90 20.87
N GLY A 110 -1.75 -0.38 20.70
CA GLY A 110 -2.05 1.02 20.44
C GLY A 110 -1.94 1.44 18.97
N LEU A 111 -1.48 0.56 18.07
CA LEU A 111 -1.44 0.83 16.63
C LEU A 111 -2.75 0.44 15.94
N PRO A 112 -3.13 1.10 14.82
CA PRO A 112 -4.18 0.57 13.95
C PRO A 112 -3.84 -0.86 13.50
N LYS A 113 -4.84 -1.72 13.43
CA LYS A 113 -4.62 -3.15 13.14
C LYS A 113 -4.05 -3.38 11.74
N PHE A 114 -4.63 -2.74 10.72
CA PHE A 114 -4.22 -2.95 9.33
C PHE A 114 -4.52 -1.71 8.48
N LEU A 115 -3.49 -1.05 7.95
CA LEU A 115 -3.64 0.16 7.15
C LEU A 115 -2.96 0.04 5.78
N PRO A 116 -3.49 0.74 4.75
CA PRO A 116 -2.82 0.78 3.46
C PRO A 116 -1.48 1.53 3.53
N GLY A 117 -0.49 1.02 2.83
CA GLY A 117 0.73 1.74 2.45
C GLY A 117 0.73 1.93 0.94
N ILE A 118 1.00 3.14 0.45
CA ILE A 118 0.94 3.45 -0.99
C ILE A 118 2.35 3.62 -1.54
N ASN A 119 2.62 3.00 -2.68
CA ASN A 119 3.80 3.28 -3.48
C ASN A 119 3.44 4.28 -4.59
N ILE A 120 4.23 5.34 -4.74
CA ILE A 120 4.18 6.28 -5.86
C ILE A 120 5.53 6.24 -6.57
N ILE A 121 5.50 6.09 -7.89
CA ILE A 121 6.71 6.04 -8.72
C ILE A 121 6.72 7.22 -9.68
N PHE A 122 7.78 8.00 -9.63
CA PHE A 122 8.03 9.09 -10.57
C PHE A 122 8.93 8.66 -11.72
N GLY A 123 8.71 9.25 -12.90
CA GLY A 123 9.47 8.97 -14.11
C GLY A 123 8.81 7.94 -15.04
N LEU A 124 7.58 7.56 -14.77
CA LEU A 124 6.77 6.65 -15.60
C LEU A 124 6.40 7.29 -16.95
N LEU A 125 6.08 6.45 -17.95
CA LEU A 125 5.62 6.92 -19.27
C LEU A 125 4.43 7.86 -19.14
N GLN A 126 4.42 8.93 -19.94
CA GLN A 126 3.39 9.99 -20.00
C GLN A 126 3.28 10.86 -18.73
N GLU A 127 4.11 10.62 -17.71
CA GLU A 127 4.09 11.45 -16.51
C GLU A 127 4.41 12.92 -16.81
N ASN A 128 3.67 13.81 -16.15
CA ASN A 128 3.85 15.26 -16.27
C ASN A 128 3.28 15.98 -15.02
N LYS A 129 3.19 17.32 -15.03
CA LYS A 129 2.66 18.10 -13.91
C LYS A 129 1.20 17.77 -13.59
N GLU A 130 0.41 17.43 -14.60
CA GLU A 130 -0.99 17.02 -14.41
C GLU A 130 -1.07 15.69 -13.65
N SER A 131 -0.15 14.76 -13.90
CA SER A 131 -0.07 13.50 -13.16
C SER A 131 0.18 13.74 -11.67
N HIS A 132 1.08 14.69 -11.33
CA HIS A 132 1.28 15.07 -9.93
C HIS A 132 0.03 15.71 -9.31
N ARG A 133 -0.65 16.61 -10.06
CA ARG A 133 -1.90 17.22 -9.60
C ARG A 133 -2.96 16.14 -9.28
N ARG A 134 -3.13 15.14 -10.15
CA ARG A 134 -4.06 14.02 -9.92
C ARG A 134 -3.68 13.16 -8.72
N ASN A 135 -2.38 12.92 -8.52
CA ASN A 135 -1.90 12.23 -7.33
C ASN A 135 -2.29 13.03 -6.06
N MET A 136 -2.07 14.35 -6.05
CA MET A 136 -2.43 15.21 -4.92
C MET A 136 -3.93 15.27 -4.68
N GLU A 137 -4.76 15.33 -5.74
CA GLU A 137 -6.21 15.28 -5.63
C GLU A 137 -6.72 13.98 -4.98
N ALA A 138 -6.12 12.85 -5.36
CA ALA A 138 -6.44 11.57 -4.72
C ALA A 138 -6.05 11.55 -3.23
N PHE A 139 -4.88 12.08 -2.88
CA PHE A 139 -4.49 12.23 -1.48
C PHE A 139 -5.41 13.19 -0.71
N ASP A 140 -5.77 14.32 -1.31
CA ASP A 140 -6.73 15.25 -0.71
C ASP A 140 -8.10 14.60 -0.48
N GLN A 141 -8.53 13.73 -1.39
CA GLN A 141 -9.75 12.95 -1.21
C GLN A 141 -9.63 11.98 -0.05
N ILE A 142 -8.53 11.23 0.06
CA ILE A 142 -8.23 10.32 1.17
C ILE A 142 -8.28 11.08 2.50
N MET A 143 -7.65 12.27 2.54
CA MET A 143 -7.62 13.12 3.73
C MET A 143 -9.01 13.65 4.11
N ARG A 144 -9.83 14.08 3.14
CA ARG A 144 -11.20 14.58 3.37
C ARG A 144 -12.16 13.49 3.82
N GLU A 145 -12.00 12.28 3.32
CA GLU A 145 -12.79 11.11 3.74
C GLU A 145 -12.37 10.58 5.13
N GLY A 146 -11.34 11.14 5.75
CA GLY A 146 -10.85 10.68 7.06
C GLY A 146 -10.14 9.33 7.01
N LEU A 147 -9.78 8.85 5.81
CA LEU A 147 -9.09 7.59 5.62
C LEU A 147 -7.61 7.70 6.06
N LEU A 148 -7.09 6.61 6.60
CA LEU A 148 -5.72 6.52 7.10
C LEU A 148 -4.83 5.77 6.11
N LEU A 149 -3.60 6.27 5.95
CA LEU A 149 -2.51 5.61 5.22
C LEU A 149 -1.32 5.43 6.15
N ARG A 150 -0.83 4.20 6.31
CA ARG A 150 0.28 3.92 7.23
C ARG A 150 1.61 4.51 6.76
N ARG A 151 1.85 4.51 5.44
CA ARG A 151 3.05 5.09 4.81
C ARG A 151 2.80 5.43 3.35
N ILE A 152 3.59 6.37 2.83
CA ILE A 152 3.67 6.67 1.39
C ILE A 152 5.13 6.49 0.96
N ASN A 153 5.41 5.46 0.19
CA ASN A 153 6.72 5.23 -0.42
C ASN A 153 6.81 5.99 -1.73
N ILE A 154 7.74 6.92 -1.81
CA ILE A 154 7.97 7.73 -3.02
C ILE A 154 9.30 7.32 -3.62
N ARG A 155 9.28 6.84 -4.84
CA ARG A 155 10.45 6.35 -5.56
C ARG A 155 10.54 6.95 -6.95
N GLN A 156 11.73 6.90 -7.53
CA GLN A 156 11.93 7.12 -8.97
C GLN A 156 12.03 5.77 -9.66
N VAL A 157 11.51 5.68 -10.89
CA VAL A 157 11.61 4.47 -11.69
C VAL A 157 13.06 4.15 -12.03
N ALA A 158 13.43 2.89 -11.95
CA ALA A 158 14.67 2.38 -12.52
C ALA A 158 14.37 1.80 -13.91
N VAL A 159 15.02 2.35 -14.94
CA VAL A 159 14.89 1.84 -16.30
C VAL A 159 15.91 0.71 -16.47
N LEU A 160 15.42 -0.50 -16.62
CA LEU A 160 16.25 -1.69 -16.80
C LEU A 160 16.27 -2.10 -18.27
N PRO A 161 17.40 -2.68 -18.76
CA PRO A 161 17.50 -3.18 -20.14
C PRO A 161 16.40 -4.21 -20.45
N HIS A 162 15.91 -4.18 -21.69
CA HIS A 162 14.90 -5.12 -22.21
C HIS A 162 13.55 -5.07 -21.47
N THR A 163 13.21 -3.93 -20.86
CA THR A 163 11.90 -3.72 -20.25
C THR A 163 11.00 -2.89 -21.15
N PHE A 164 9.69 -3.08 -21.01
CA PHE A 164 8.68 -2.26 -21.71
C PHE A 164 8.93 -0.76 -21.56
N LEU A 165 9.36 -0.31 -20.38
CA LEU A 165 9.67 1.10 -20.14
C LEU A 165 10.85 1.59 -20.97
N GLU A 166 11.92 0.79 -21.09
CA GLU A 166 13.08 1.14 -21.93
C GLU A 166 12.67 1.28 -23.40
N GLU A 167 11.94 0.29 -23.93
CA GLU A 167 11.53 0.24 -25.33
C GLU A 167 10.59 1.39 -25.73
N HIS A 168 9.72 1.87 -24.80
CA HIS A 168 8.68 2.85 -25.11
C HIS A 168 8.99 4.27 -24.64
N GLY A 169 10.05 4.50 -23.88
CA GLY A 169 10.35 5.83 -23.38
C GLY A 169 11.68 5.96 -22.67
N GLY A 170 12.23 4.87 -22.17
CA GLY A 170 13.50 4.88 -21.43
C GLY A 170 13.50 5.91 -20.30
N THR A 171 14.54 6.68 -20.21
CA THR A 171 14.71 7.74 -19.19
C THR A 171 14.05 9.08 -19.55
N LYS A 172 13.32 9.19 -20.67
CA LYS A 172 12.76 10.45 -21.18
C LYS A 172 11.92 11.18 -20.11
N TYR A 173 10.96 10.51 -19.51
CA TYR A 173 10.05 11.12 -18.53
C TYR A 173 10.73 11.38 -17.19
N LEU A 174 11.63 10.49 -16.78
CA LEU A 174 12.48 10.69 -15.60
C LEU A 174 13.33 11.96 -15.76
N SER A 175 14.01 12.12 -16.88
CA SER A 175 14.86 13.28 -17.19
C SER A 175 14.05 14.57 -17.30
N LYS A 176 12.89 14.53 -18.00
CA LYS A 176 11.97 15.66 -18.17
C LYS A 176 11.47 16.20 -16.83
N ASN A 177 11.14 15.31 -15.89
CA ASN A 177 10.54 15.66 -14.62
C ASN A 177 11.56 15.78 -13.47
N LYS A 178 12.83 15.48 -13.70
CA LYS A 178 13.91 15.51 -12.68
C LYS A 178 13.92 16.78 -11.84
N LYS A 179 13.73 17.95 -12.48
CA LYS A 179 13.69 19.26 -11.79
C LYS A 179 12.50 19.46 -10.85
N TYR A 180 11.44 18.65 -11.00
CA TYR A 180 10.25 18.74 -10.17
C TYR A 180 10.20 17.67 -9.08
N TYR A 181 11.00 16.61 -9.18
CA TYR A 181 10.93 15.44 -8.30
C TYR A 181 10.97 15.80 -6.81
N TRP A 182 11.98 16.59 -6.41
CA TRP A 182 12.13 16.97 -5.01
C TRP A 182 10.96 17.80 -4.51
N LYS A 183 10.49 18.75 -5.33
CA LYS A 183 9.33 19.57 -4.99
C LYS A 183 8.07 18.72 -4.82
N TRP A 184 7.80 17.80 -5.75
CA TRP A 184 6.63 16.92 -5.69
C TRP A 184 6.70 15.96 -4.52
N ARG A 185 7.87 15.37 -4.27
CA ARG A 185 8.12 14.52 -3.11
C ARG A 185 7.86 15.28 -1.80
N ASP A 186 8.45 16.47 -1.65
CA ASP A 186 8.32 17.26 -0.44
C ASP A 186 6.88 17.73 -0.24
N GLU A 187 6.15 18.03 -1.31
CA GLU A 187 4.73 18.39 -1.24
C GLU A 187 3.88 17.23 -0.68
N ILE A 188 4.10 16.00 -1.15
CA ILE A 188 3.42 14.82 -0.60
C ILE A 188 3.82 14.61 0.86
N ARG A 189 5.11 14.72 1.21
CA ARG A 189 5.58 14.58 2.59
C ARG A 189 4.93 15.57 3.54
N GLN A 190 4.91 16.84 3.18
CA GLN A 190 4.42 17.90 4.06
C GLN A 190 2.90 17.97 4.13
N LYS A 191 2.21 17.80 2.98
CA LYS A 191 0.75 17.97 2.93
C LYS A 191 -0.03 16.70 3.26
N VAL A 192 0.59 15.52 3.11
CA VAL A 192 -0.11 14.24 3.26
C VAL A 192 0.55 13.37 4.34
N ASP A 193 1.82 13.01 4.17
CA ASP A 193 2.49 12.00 5.00
C ASP A 193 2.61 12.47 6.47
N ASN A 194 3.10 13.68 6.70
CA ASN A 194 3.22 14.24 8.05
C ASN A 194 1.86 14.41 8.76
N PRO A 195 0.84 15.06 8.15
CA PRO A 195 -0.48 15.12 8.75
C PRO A 195 -1.13 13.76 8.97
N MET A 196 -0.82 12.79 8.12
CA MET A 196 -1.31 11.42 8.26
C MET A 196 -0.69 10.72 9.47
N LEU A 197 0.61 10.89 9.69
CA LEU A 197 1.29 10.37 10.89
C LEU A 197 0.70 10.95 12.19
N GLU A 198 0.38 12.25 12.20
CA GLU A 198 -0.27 12.89 13.35
C GLU A 198 -1.67 12.33 13.62
N ARG A 199 -2.41 11.93 12.57
CA ARG A 199 -3.71 11.25 12.72
C ARG A 199 -3.57 9.84 13.26
N ILE A 200 -2.57 9.09 12.78
CA ILE A 200 -2.30 7.72 13.22
C ILE A 200 -1.77 7.70 14.64
N LEU A 201 -0.87 8.61 14.96
CA LEU A 201 -0.18 8.73 16.25
C LEU A 201 -0.39 10.13 16.83
N PRO A 202 -1.62 10.48 17.24
CA PRO A 202 -1.86 11.77 17.88
C PRO A 202 -1.04 11.89 19.18
N LYS A 203 -0.76 13.12 19.57
CA LYS A 203 -0.02 13.41 20.82
C LYS A 203 -0.68 12.70 22.00
N GLY A 204 0.12 11.98 22.77
CA GLY A 204 -0.35 11.17 23.91
C GLY A 204 -0.69 9.72 23.55
N THR A 205 -0.51 9.29 22.29
CA THR A 205 -0.64 7.87 21.94
C THR A 205 0.42 7.05 22.68
N ILE A 206 -0.01 6.02 23.38
CA ILE A 206 0.87 5.03 24.02
C ILE A 206 0.98 3.84 23.06
N ILE A 207 2.20 3.47 22.74
CA ILE A 207 2.53 2.27 21.95
C ILE A 207 3.17 1.29 22.92
N GLN A 208 2.67 0.06 22.93
CA GLN A 208 3.20 -1.04 23.74
C GLN A 208 3.97 -2.03 22.87
N ASP A 209 4.74 -2.90 23.49
CA ASP A 209 5.51 -3.97 22.83
C ASP A 209 6.46 -3.43 21.74
N VAL A 210 7.15 -2.33 22.05
CA VAL A 210 8.15 -1.72 21.19
C VAL A 210 9.54 -2.22 21.56
N TRP A 211 10.22 -2.82 20.59
CA TRP A 211 11.62 -3.21 20.72
C TRP A 211 12.51 -2.14 20.11
N THR A 212 13.56 -1.77 20.81
CA THR A 212 14.63 -0.90 20.29
C THR A 212 15.78 -1.78 19.79
N GLU A 213 16.22 -1.56 18.57
CA GLU A 213 17.45 -2.15 18.03
C GLU A 213 18.69 -1.38 18.49
#